data_b4cb88ea9ed346647fe3cc09ebbc9598
#
_entry.id   b4cb88ea9ed346647fe3cc09ebbc9598
#
_cell.length_a   1.000
_cell.length_b   1.000
_cell.length_c   1.000
_cell.angle_alpha   90.00
_cell.angle_beta   90.00
_cell.angle_gamma   90.00
#
_symmetry.space_group_name_H-M   'P 1'
#
loop_
_entity.id
_entity.type
_entity.pdbx_description
1 polymer ?
#
loop_
_entity_poly.entity_id
_entity_poly.type
_entity_poly.pdbx_seq_one_letter_code
_entity_poly.pdbx_strand_id
1 'polypeptide(L)'
;MMRITPPLLVLAASLLSAPVAMALNEYGIEGMGVVSTRTDEGRATISADGQRIVFARRGEAGWSLWEARVVDGRWQQAQALPVGLAGEARDPYFSRDGRWLLFAAGREGALALYRAALATDGRLGPAQPLAGDGGRREERGPALSADGKQLLFARQQGHGAGWDLFVATLDAQGVRGPATALSALNSADDETDGDWLGHDGAVVFSRSHGTTAQVWSSGCARSGVALQPLGLSFNQAGGWTGAPVIDNAKPAEMLVASSAAKAPRAGGVDVYRLAVPRVTAVAGCVR
;
A
#
# COMPACT_ATOMS: atom_id res chain seq x y z
N MET A 1 46.60 -17.90 -61.38
CA MET A 1 45.23 -17.42 -61.16
C MET A 1 44.79 -17.93 -59.80
N MET A 2 44.86 -17.05 -58.84
CA MET A 2 44.57 -17.39 -57.43
C MET A 2 43.14 -16.88 -57.15
N ARG A 3 42.20 -17.78 -56.81
CA ARG A 3 40.80 -17.42 -56.46
C ARG A 3 40.72 -17.10 -54.97
N ILE A 4 40.41 -15.86 -54.65
CA ILE A 4 40.17 -15.37 -53.30
C ILE A 4 38.67 -15.55 -53.02
N THR A 5 38.31 -16.41 -52.05
CA THR A 5 36.95 -16.56 -51.52
C THR A 5 36.74 -15.53 -50.43
N PRO A 6 35.60 -14.79 -50.38
CA PRO A 6 35.31 -13.84 -49.30
C PRO A 6 34.82 -14.56 -48.03
N PRO A 7 35.09 -14.01 -46.85
CA PRO A 7 34.62 -14.62 -45.60
C PRO A 7 33.12 -14.37 -45.42
N LEU A 8 32.41 -15.42 -45.00
CA LEU A 8 31.01 -15.37 -44.60
C LEU A 8 30.92 -14.67 -43.24
N LEU A 9 30.28 -13.51 -43.18
CA LEU A 9 29.92 -12.82 -41.94
C LEU A 9 28.68 -13.48 -41.36
N VAL A 10 28.84 -14.24 -40.28
CA VAL A 10 27.69 -14.79 -39.50
C VAL A 10 27.23 -13.71 -38.54
N LEU A 11 26.10 -13.08 -38.85
CA LEU A 11 25.41 -12.17 -37.94
C LEU A 11 24.70 -13.00 -36.87
N ALA A 12 25.24 -13.03 -35.65
CA ALA A 12 24.57 -13.59 -34.50
C ALA A 12 23.47 -12.61 -34.04
N ALA A 13 22.21 -12.90 -34.37
CA ALA A 13 21.07 -12.19 -33.84
C ALA A 13 20.85 -12.64 -32.37
N SER A 14 21.25 -11.79 -31.41
CA SER A 14 20.91 -11.95 -30.01
C SER A 14 19.41 -11.67 -29.83
N LEU A 15 18.61 -12.72 -29.70
CA LEU A 15 17.23 -12.64 -29.26
C LEU A 15 17.24 -12.20 -27.76
N LEU A 16 17.09 -10.90 -27.52
CA LEU A 16 16.74 -10.37 -26.24
C LEU A 16 15.32 -10.88 -25.91
N SER A 17 15.24 -11.98 -25.17
CA SER A 17 13.98 -12.40 -24.56
C SER A 17 13.61 -11.39 -23.49
N ALA A 18 12.68 -10.47 -23.80
CA ALA A 18 12.03 -9.66 -22.79
C ALA A 18 11.41 -10.60 -21.75
N PRO A 19 11.57 -10.35 -20.43
CA PRO A 19 10.91 -11.15 -19.42
C PRO A 19 9.40 -11.02 -19.66
N VAL A 20 8.73 -12.15 -19.87
CA VAL A 20 7.27 -12.21 -19.90
C VAL A 20 6.82 -11.89 -18.49
N ALA A 21 6.31 -10.68 -18.27
CA ALA A 21 5.65 -10.34 -17.00
C ALA A 21 4.46 -11.29 -16.83
N MET A 22 4.60 -12.24 -15.91
CA MET A 22 3.48 -13.13 -15.55
C MET A 22 2.46 -12.28 -14.83
N ALA A 23 1.27 -12.12 -15.40
CA ALA A 23 0.14 -11.46 -14.76
C ALA A 23 -0.15 -12.14 -13.42
N LEU A 24 -0.38 -11.34 -12.38
CA LEU A 24 -0.83 -11.84 -11.09
C LEU A 24 -2.27 -12.38 -11.22
N ASN A 25 -2.60 -13.39 -10.43
CA ASN A 25 -3.97 -13.87 -10.33
C ASN A 25 -4.83 -12.77 -9.69
N GLU A 26 -5.82 -12.32 -10.41
CA GLU A 26 -6.77 -11.31 -9.97
C GLU A 26 -8.03 -12.04 -9.45
N TYR A 27 -8.32 -11.91 -8.15
CA TYR A 27 -9.47 -12.58 -7.55
C TYR A 27 -10.77 -11.82 -7.75
N GLY A 28 -10.76 -10.48 -7.68
CA GLY A 28 -11.94 -9.66 -7.93
C GLY A 28 -12.20 -8.56 -6.90
N ILE A 29 -13.35 -7.94 -7.03
CA ILE A 29 -13.80 -6.86 -6.15
C ILE A 29 -14.06 -7.38 -4.74
N GLU A 30 -13.60 -6.62 -3.74
CA GLU A 30 -13.79 -6.98 -2.33
C GLU A 30 -15.12 -6.43 -1.82
N GLY A 31 -15.92 -7.31 -1.22
CA GLY A 31 -17.13 -6.95 -0.50
C GLY A 31 -18.10 -6.05 -1.27
N MET A 32 -18.45 -6.42 -2.52
CA MET A 32 -19.35 -5.64 -3.36
C MET A 32 -20.67 -5.29 -2.65
N GLY A 33 -21.02 -4.02 -2.64
CA GLY A 33 -22.21 -3.48 -1.97
C GLY A 33 -22.03 -3.21 -0.47
N VAL A 34 -20.92 -3.64 0.12
CA VAL A 34 -20.59 -3.43 1.54
C VAL A 34 -19.30 -2.63 1.70
N VAL A 35 -18.18 -3.18 1.21
CA VAL A 35 -16.86 -2.52 1.20
C VAL A 35 -16.76 -1.64 -0.04
N SER A 36 -16.90 -2.22 -1.22
CA SER A 36 -16.90 -1.50 -2.50
C SER A 36 -18.33 -1.10 -2.85
N THR A 37 -18.59 0.21 -2.94
CA THR A 37 -19.92 0.77 -3.11
C THR A 37 -19.96 1.79 -4.26
N ARG A 38 -21.02 2.61 -4.34
CA ARG A 38 -21.11 3.68 -5.35
C ARG A 38 -20.22 4.89 -5.05
N THR A 39 -19.69 4.95 -3.83
CA THR A 39 -18.71 5.98 -3.43
C THR A 39 -17.29 5.50 -3.72
N ASP A 40 -16.30 6.37 -3.52
CA ASP A 40 -14.89 5.97 -3.66
C ASP A 40 -14.42 5.33 -2.36
N GLU A 41 -13.83 4.17 -2.44
CA GLU A 41 -13.13 3.50 -1.36
C GLU A 41 -11.62 3.51 -1.61
N GLY A 42 -10.88 3.90 -0.58
CA GLY A 42 -9.42 3.95 -0.60
C GLY A 42 -8.78 2.72 0.02
N ARG A 43 -7.66 2.97 0.75
CA ARG A 43 -6.90 1.92 1.42
C ARG A 43 -7.78 1.10 2.37
N ALA A 44 -7.62 -0.23 2.33
CA ALA A 44 -8.32 -1.18 3.18
C ALA A 44 -7.35 -2.15 3.84
N THR A 45 -7.66 -2.61 5.05
CA THR A 45 -6.85 -3.55 5.83
C THR A 45 -7.73 -4.56 6.54
N ILE A 46 -7.25 -5.81 6.67
CA ILE A 46 -7.98 -6.90 7.32
C ILE A 46 -7.25 -7.28 8.61
N SER A 47 -8.02 -7.51 9.69
CA SER A 47 -7.49 -7.93 10.99
C SER A 47 -6.83 -9.32 10.89
N ALA A 48 -5.91 -9.60 11.82
CA ALA A 48 -5.15 -10.87 11.82
C ALA A 48 -6.03 -12.13 11.96
N ASP A 49 -7.21 -12.01 12.56
CA ASP A 49 -8.20 -13.08 12.66
C ASP A 49 -9.11 -13.20 11.41
N GLY A 50 -8.97 -12.29 10.44
CA GLY A 50 -9.79 -12.24 9.22
C GLY A 50 -11.24 -11.84 9.44
N GLN A 51 -11.63 -11.41 10.65
CA GLN A 51 -13.03 -11.15 10.99
C GLN A 51 -13.46 -9.69 10.79
N ARG A 52 -12.51 -8.79 10.56
CA ARG A 52 -12.78 -7.36 10.37
C ARG A 52 -12.00 -6.81 9.17
N ILE A 53 -12.67 -5.97 8.41
CA ILE A 53 -12.04 -5.09 7.42
C ILE A 53 -12.29 -3.64 7.83
N VAL A 54 -11.24 -2.83 7.82
CA VAL A 54 -11.32 -1.37 7.97
C VAL A 54 -10.84 -0.74 6.68
N PHE A 55 -11.57 0.24 6.18
CA PHE A 55 -11.26 0.90 4.92
C PHE A 55 -11.61 2.38 4.97
N ALA A 56 -10.97 3.15 4.12
CA ALA A 56 -11.29 4.56 3.92
C ALA A 56 -12.41 4.70 2.89
N ARG A 57 -13.44 5.51 3.19
CA ARG A 57 -14.52 5.84 2.27
C ARG A 57 -14.66 7.35 2.17
N ARG A 58 -14.84 7.83 0.94
CA ARG A 58 -15.01 9.25 0.67
C ARG A 58 -16.47 9.65 0.79
N GLY A 59 -16.76 10.59 1.66
CA GLY A 59 -18.06 11.23 1.81
C GLY A 59 -18.00 12.70 1.41
N GLU A 60 -19.10 13.43 1.63
CA GLU A 60 -19.17 14.87 1.35
C GLU A 60 -18.18 15.69 2.19
N ALA A 61 -17.92 15.27 3.43
CA ALA A 61 -16.98 15.90 4.36
C ALA A 61 -15.51 15.43 4.22
N GLY A 62 -15.18 14.68 3.17
CA GLY A 62 -13.86 14.08 2.97
C GLY A 62 -13.79 12.61 3.34
N TRP A 63 -12.58 12.11 3.62
CA TRP A 63 -12.34 10.71 3.93
C TRP A 63 -12.66 10.37 5.38
N SER A 64 -13.31 9.23 5.60
CA SER A 64 -13.59 8.67 6.93
C SER A 64 -13.33 7.17 6.96
N LEU A 65 -13.03 6.64 8.15
CA LEU A 65 -12.86 5.20 8.32
C LEU A 65 -14.21 4.51 8.51
N TRP A 66 -14.33 3.35 7.89
CA TRP A 66 -15.48 2.45 7.97
C TRP A 66 -14.99 1.06 8.33
N GLU A 67 -15.82 0.29 9.02
CA GLU A 67 -15.55 -1.12 9.30
C GLU A 67 -16.71 -2.01 8.84
N ALA A 68 -16.37 -3.23 8.43
CA ALA A 68 -17.31 -4.32 8.27
C ALA A 68 -16.78 -5.58 8.96
N ARG A 69 -17.69 -6.46 9.37
CA ARG A 69 -17.37 -7.73 10.03
C ARG A 69 -17.83 -8.90 9.20
N VAL A 70 -17.15 -10.03 9.32
CA VAL A 70 -17.56 -11.28 8.66
C VAL A 70 -18.66 -11.95 9.48
N VAL A 71 -19.76 -12.30 8.81
CA VAL A 71 -20.77 -13.23 9.31
C VAL A 71 -21.04 -14.24 8.19
N ASP A 72 -21.01 -15.51 8.50
CA ASP A 72 -21.20 -16.60 7.54
C ASP A 72 -20.33 -16.47 6.27
N GLY A 73 -19.06 -16.07 6.47
CA GLY A 73 -18.06 -15.93 5.42
C GLY A 73 -18.25 -14.72 4.49
N ARG A 74 -19.10 -13.75 4.86
CA ARG A 74 -19.38 -12.54 4.07
C ARG A 74 -19.28 -11.30 4.93
N TRP A 75 -18.75 -10.22 4.36
CA TRP A 75 -18.78 -8.89 4.98
C TRP A 75 -20.21 -8.41 5.17
N GLN A 76 -20.54 -7.96 6.38
CA GLN A 76 -21.86 -7.45 6.77
C GLN A 76 -21.77 -5.97 7.09
N GLN A 77 -22.84 -5.25 6.72
CA GLN A 77 -23.13 -3.86 7.07
C GLN A 77 -21.93 -3.00 7.48
N ALA A 78 -21.30 -2.33 6.53
CA ALA A 78 -20.25 -1.39 6.86
C ALA A 78 -20.81 -0.25 7.74
N GLN A 79 -20.11 0.07 8.79
CA GLN A 79 -20.44 1.15 9.73
C GLN A 79 -19.29 2.13 9.81
N ALA A 80 -19.59 3.41 10.00
CA ALA A 80 -18.59 4.42 10.27
C ALA A 80 -17.80 4.06 11.53
N LEU A 81 -16.47 4.17 11.46
CA LEU A 81 -15.54 3.91 12.55
C LEU A 81 -14.95 5.24 13.04
N PRO A 82 -15.57 5.89 14.06
CA PRO A 82 -15.08 7.16 14.54
C PRO A 82 -13.75 6.97 15.31
N VAL A 83 -12.76 7.78 14.98
CA VAL A 83 -11.43 7.75 15.62
C VAL A 83 -11.24 8.83 16.69
N GLY A 84 -12.26 9.62 16.97
CA GLY A 84 -12.25 10.67 18.01
C GLY A 84 -11.37 11.89 17.67
N LEU A 85 -11.02 12.09 16.41
CA LEU A 85 -10.24 13.21 15.91
C LEU A 85 -11.08 14.06 14.95
N ALA A 86 -10.77 15.35 14.88
CA ALA A 86 -11.40 16.26 13.93
C ALA A 86 -10.74 16.17 12.55
N GLY A 87 -11.54 16.38 11.47
CA GLY A 87 -11.07 16.33 10.10
C GLY A 87 -11.23 14.96 9.45
N GLU A 88 -10.40 14.68 8.48
CA GLU A 88 -10.39 13.40 7.78
C GLU A 88 -9.72 12.30 8.58
N ALA A 89 -10.09 11.05 8.30
CA ALA A 89 -9.36 9.87 8.74
C ALA A 89 -9.28 8.89 7.56
N ARG A 90 -8.04 8.43 7.24
CA ARG A 90 -7.77 7.61 6.06
C ARG A 90 -6.58 6.68 6.27
N ASP A 91 -6.27 5.87 5.28
CA ASP A 91 -5.12 4.99 5.20
C ASP A 91 -5.00 4.03 6.40
N PRO A 92 -6.05 3.26 6.73
CA PRO A 92 -6.01 2.35 7.87
C PRO A 92 -5.03 1.21 7.65
N TYR A 93 -4.42 0.74 8.74
CA TYR A 93 -3.52 -0.41 8.76
C TYR A 93 -3.61 -1.15 10.09
N PHE A 94 -4.04 -2.42 10.08
CA PHE A 94 -3.95 -3.28 11.25
C PHE A 94 -2.51 -3.77 11.46
N SER A 95 -1.99 -3.67 12.67
CA SER A 95 -0.74 -4.35 13.02
C SER A 95 -0.93 -5.87 12.96
N ARG A 96 0.13 -6.60 12.55
CA ARG A 96 0.07 -8.06 12.41
C ARG A 96 -0.17 -8.80 13.72
N ASP A 97 0.20 -8.19 14.85
CA ASP A 97 -0.07 -8.73 16.19
C ASP A 97 -1.51 -8.46 16.67
N GLY A 98 -2.33 -7.79 15.85
CA GLY A 98 -3.74 -7.49 16.15
C GLY A 98 -3.96 -6.48 17.26
N ARG A 99 -2.92 -5.81 17.79
CA ARG A 99 -3.04 -4.89 18.93
C ARG A 99 -3.37 -3.45 18.54
N TRP A 100 -3.08 -3.07 17.30
CA TRP A 100 -3.15 -1.68 16.89
C TRP A 100 -3.85 -1.52 15.54
N LEU A 101 -4.64 -0.45 15.43
CA LEU A 101 -5.02 0.14 14.16
C LEU A 101 -4.21 1.43 14.00
N LEU A 102 -3.42 1.52 12.93
CA LEU A 102 -2.72 2.72 12.50
C LEU A 102 -3.55 3.42 11.42
N PHE A 103 -3.46 4.74 11.34
CA PHE A 103 -4.14 5.52 10.32
C PHE A 103 -3.55 6.93 10.20
N ALA A 104 -3.87 7.63 9.14
CA ALA A 104 -3.63 9.06 8.98
C ALA A 104 -4.90 9.83 9.34
N ALA A 105 -4.78 10.92 10.09
CA ALA A 105 -5.91 11.81 10.40
C ALA A 105 -5.48 13.26 10.53
N GLY A 106 -6.43 14.16 10.32
CA GLY A 106 -6.22 15.61 10.42
C GLY A 106 -7.07 16.38 9.41
N ARG A 107 -6.73 17.64 9.20
CA ARG A 107 -7.28 18.43 8.10
C ARG A 107 -6.46 18.16 6.85
N GLU A 108 -7.07 18.31 5.68
CA GLU A 108 -6.34 18.33 4.41
C GLU A 108 -5.20 19.37 4.48
N GLY A 109 -4.00 18.99 4.03
CA GLY A 109 -2.77 19.79 4.16
C GLY A 109 -2.09 19.69 5.54
N ALA A 110 -2.62 18.87 6.49
CA ALA A 110 -2.07 18.69 7.83
C ALA A 110 -2.38 17.30 8.42
N LEU A 111 -2.33 16.25 7.60
CA LEU A 111 -2.49 14.87 8.05
C LEU A 111 -1.27 14.43 8.89
N ALA A 112 -1.52 13.74 9.98
CA ALA A 112 -0.50 13.13 10.81
C ALA A 112 -0.84 11.65 11.09
N LEU A 113 0.17 10.87 11.49
CA LEU A 113 0.01 9.45 11.79
C LEU A 113 -0.42 9.23 13.23
N TYR A 114 -1.37 8.34 13.40
CA TYR A 114 -1.91 7.90 14.69
C TYR A 114 -1.95 6.39 14.78
N ARG A 115 -2.01 5.89 16.02
CA ARG A 115 -2.40 4.53 16.32
C ARG A 115 -3.50 4.52 17.38
N ALA A 116 -4.37 3.54 17.35
CA ALA A 116 -5.34 3.27 18.40
C ALA A 116 -5.25 1.81 18.82
N ALA A 117 -5.27 1.55 20.14
CA ALA A 117 -5.26 0.19 20.65
C ALA A 117 -6.56 -0.53 20.30
N LEU A 118 -6.48 -1.81 19.96
CA LEU A 118 -7.63 -2.68 19.77
C LEU A 118 -7.87 -3.47 21.05
N ALA A 119 -9.01 -3.24 21.68
CA ALA A 119 -9.47 -4.06 22.80
C ALA A 119 -9.88 -5.46 22.32
N THR A 120 -9.93 -6.43 23.23
CA THR A 120 -10.33 -7.81 22.91
C THR A 120 -11.74 -7.93 22.36
N ASP A 121 -12.63 -6.99 22.70
CA ASP A 121 -13.98 -6.87 22.15
C ASP A 121 -14.01 -6.13 20.80
N GLY A 122 -12.84 -5.73 20.31
CA GLY A 122 -12.64 -5.05 19.04
C GLY A 122 -12.94 -3.55 19.06
N ARG A 123 -13.21 -2.94 20.21
CA ARG A 123 -13.35 -1.47 20.32
C ARG A 123 -11.99 -0.80 20.15
N LEU A 124 -11.99 0.38 19.53
CA LEU A 124 -10.82 1.23 19.46
C LEU A 124 -10.64 2.02 20.76
N GLY A 125 -9.44 2.01 21.27
CA GLY A 125 -9.01 2.95 22.29
C GLY A 125 -8.79 4.37 21.74
N PRO A 126 -8.39 5.31 22.59
CA PRO A 126 -8.07 6.67 22.14
C PRO A 126 -6.95 6.68 21.11
N ALA A 127 -7.08 7.55 20.10
CA ALA A 127 -6.03 7.78 19.13
C ALA A 127 -4.79 8.41 19.79
N GLN A 128 -3.63 7.81 19.56
CA GLN A 128 -2.33 8.25 20.05
C GLN A 128 -1.50 8.69 18.86
N PRO A 129 -0.91 9.91 18.85
CA PRO A 129 -0.08 10.36 17.75
C PRO A 129 1.21 9.51 17.69
N LEU A 130 1.60 9.10 16.48
CA LEU A 130 2.93 8.56 16.22
C LEU A 130 3.86 9.74 15.96
N ALA A 131 4.28 10.40 17.04
CA ALA A 131 5.03 11.64 16.99
C ALA A 131 6.31 11.50 16.15
N GLY A 132 6.53 12.45 15.24
CA GLY A 132 7.68 12.52 14.35
C GLY A 132 8.41 13.84 14.47
N ASP A 133 8.55 14.57 13.36
CA ASP A 133 9.23 15.86 13.27
C ASP A 133 8.38 17.07 13.74
N GLY A 134 7.38 16.81 14.58
CA GLY A 134 6.53 17.85 15.16
C GLY A 134 5.39 18.32 14.26
N GLY A 135 4.96 17.50 13.30
CA GLY A 135 3.78 17.78 12.46
C GLY A 135 4.01 18.88 11.43
N ARG A 136 5.28 19.14 11.07
CA ARG A 136 5.66 20.18 10.09
C ARG A 136 5.34 19.78 8.65
N ARG A 137 5.12 18.51 8.38
CA ARG A 137 4.83 17.93 7.06
C ARG A 137 3.72 16.92 7.17
N GLU A 138 2.89 16.85 6.14
CA GLU A 138 1.89 15.79 6.08
C GLU A 138 2.53 14.41 6.01
N GLU A 139 1.90 13.45 6.69
CA GLU A 139 2.28 12.05 6.70
C GLU A 139 1.05 11.17 6.50
N ARG A 140 1.18 10.10 5.72
CA ARG A 140 0.09 9.17 5.43
C ARG A 140 0.58 7.77 5.10
N GLY A 141 -0.35 6.82 4.92
CA GLY A 141 -0.07 5.47 4.46
C GLY A 141 0.80 4.66 5.42
N PRO A 142 0.53 4.61 6.74
CA PRO A 142 1.36 3.88 7.68
C PRO A 142 1.30 2.37 7.46
N ALA A 143 2.44 1.69 7.59
CA ALA A 143 2.53 0.22 7.64
C ALA A 143 3.67 -0.22 8.55
N LEU A 144 3.48 -1.30 9.30
CA LEU A 144 4.50 -1.86 10.19
C LEU A 144 5.18 -3.06 9.56
N SER A 145 6.50 -3.17 9.76
CA SER A 145 7.22 -4.41 9.51
C SER A 145 6.62 -5.57 10.32
N ALA A 146 6.93 -6.80 9.91
CA ALA A 146 6.36 -7.99 10.54
C ALA A 146 6.65 -8.10 12.05
N ASP A 147 7.79 -7.57 12.50
CA ASP A 147 8.18 -7.50 13.90
C ASP A 147 7.65 -6.25 14.65
N GLY A 148 6.92 -5.37 13.93
CA GLY A 148 6.35 -4.14 14.47
C GLY A 148 7.36 -3.04 14.80
N LYS A 149 8.65 -3.20 14.45
CA LYS A 149 9.72 -2.28 14.86
C LYS A 149 10.07 -1.22 13.84
N GLN A 150 9.60 -1.35 12.60
CA GLN A 150 9.79 -0.35 11.56
C GLN A 150 8.45 0.14 11.05
N LEU A 151 8.30 1.45 10.99
CA LEU A 151 7.15 2.14 10.41
C LEU A 151 7.56 2.64 9.02
N LEU A 152 6.90 2.13 7.99
CA LEU A 152 6.92 2.64 6.62
C LEU A 152 5.77 3.63 6.47
N PHE A 153 6.00 4.77 5.84
CA PHE A 153 4.99 5.79 5.62
C PHE A 153 5.40 6.73 4.49
N ALA A 154 4.45 7.47 3.96
CA ALA A 154 4.71 8.56 3.03
C ALA A 154 4.73 9.90 3.76
N ARG A 155 5.65 10.79 3.35
CA ARG A 155 5.78 12.15 3.86
C ARG A 155 5.86 13.13 2.69
N GLN A 156 5.15 14.23 2.81
CA GLN A 156 5.21 15.31 1.84
C GLN A 156 6.55 16.06 1.93
N GLN A 157 7.20 16.34 0.80
CA GLN A 157 8.53 16.97 0.77
C GLN A 157 8.53 18.46 1.11
N GLY A 158 7.39 19.12 0.98
CA GLY A 158 7.17 20.53 1.30
C GLY A 158 5.71 20.89 1.05
N HIS A 159 5.30 22.11 1.34
CA HIS A 159 3.93 22.54 1.02
C HIS A 159 3.68 22.48 -0.49
N GLY A 160 2.83 21.56 -0.94
CA GLY A 160 2.50 21.36 -2.36
C GLY A 160 3.56 20.63 -3.18
N ALA A 161 4.65 20.14 -2.55
CA ALA A 161 5.63 19.27 -3.20
C ALA A 161 5.18 17.81 -3.10
N GLY A 162 5.84 16.92 -3.88
CA GLY A 162 5.53 15.51 -3.99
C GLY A 162 5.65 14.73 -2.69
N TRP A 163 5.24 13.47 -2.75
CA TRP A 163 5.26 12.52 -1.64
C TRP A 163 6.39 11.51 -1.81
N ASP A 164 7.16 11.29 -0.77
CA ASP A 164 8.21 10.28 -0.72
C ASP A 164 7.96 9.25 0.38
N LEU A 165 8.44 8.03 0.17
CA LEU A 165 8.45 6.96 1.17
C LEU A 165 9.60 7.16 2.15
N PHE A 166 9.27 6.98 3.43
CA PHE A 166 10.19 7.01 4.56
C PHE A 166 10.03 5.77 5.43
N VAL A 167 11.10 5.45 6.14
CA VAL A 167 11.10 4.44 7.20
C VAL A 167 11.65 5.05 8.48
N ALA A 168 11.04 4.66 9.62
CA ALA A 168 11.52 5.02 10.95
C ALA A 168 11.41 3.82 11.88
N THR A 169 12.27 3.74 12.91
CA THR A 169 12.07 2.78 14.00
C THR A 169 10.85 3.17 14.83
N LEU A 170 10.18 2.16 15.39
CA LEU A 170 9.07 2.34 16.31
C LEU A 170 9.31 1.45 17.54
N ASP A 171 9.32 2.05 18.73
CA ASP A 171 9.42 1.28 19.96
C ASP A 171 8.05 0.76 20.43
N ALA A 172 8.05 -0.07 21.47
CA ALA A 172 6.82 -0.66 22.01
C ALA A 172 5.83 0.39 22.55
N GLN A 173 6.33 1.55 22.99
CA GLN A 173 5.54 2.68 23.46
C GLN A 173 4.94 3.51 22.33
N GLY A 174 5.39 3.28 21.08
CA GLY A 174 4.98 4.03 19.89
C GLY A 174 5.78 5.30 19.67
N VAL A 175 6.91 5.43 20.34
CA VAL A 175 7.85 6.52 20.06
C VAL A 175 8.61 6.20 18.78
N ARG A 176 8.53 7.13 17.85
CA ARG A 176 9.16 7.02 16.54
C ARG A 176 10.55 7.63 16.55
N GLY A 177 11.53 6.87 16.06
CA GLY A 177 12.88 7.36 15.81
C GLY A 177 12.94 8.31 14.60
N PRO A 178 14.15 8.81 14.26
CA PRO A 178 14.35 9.63 13.07
C PRO A 178 13.91 8.89 11.80
N ALA A 179 13.22 9.61 10.91
CA ALA A 179 12.79 9.07 9.63
C ALA A 179 13.90 9.17 8.58
N THR A 180 14.09 8.11 7.82
CA THR A 180 15.04 8.01 6.70
C THR A 180 14.27 7.84 5.41
N ALA A 181 14.54 8.67 4.40
CA ALA A 181 13.96 8.53 3.08
C ALA A 181 14.42 7.24 2.38
N LEU A 182 13.51 6.58 1.69
CA LEU A 182 13.82 5.40 0.86
C LEU A 182 14.22 5.86 -0.56
N SER A 183 15.35 6.54 -0.67
CA SER A 183 15.80 7.19 -1.91
C SER A 183 15.90 6.25 -3.11
N ALA A 184 16.10 4.95 -2.89
CA ALA A 184 16.13 3.95 -3.96
C ALA A 184 14.74 3.64 -4.54
N LEU A 185 13.67 4.02 -3.86
CA LEU A 185 12.28 3.86 -4.29
C LEU A 185 11.67 5.17 -4.74
N ASN A 186 12.08 6.28 -4.14
CA ASN A 186 11.55 7.61 -4.42
C ASN A 186 12.01 8.15 -5.77
N SER A 187 11.16 8.87 -6.45
CA SER A 187 11.39 9.42 -7.80
C SER A 187 10.92 10.88 -7.89
N ALA A 188 10.70 11.38 -9.09
CA ALA A 188 10.06 12.68 -9.32
C ALA A 188 8.52 12.60 -9.23
N ASP A 189 7.98 11.40 -9.20
CA ASP A 189 6.56 11.13 -8.99
C ASP A 189 6.24 11.04 -7.49
N ASP A 190 4.97 10.84 -7.14
CA ASP A 190 4.53 10.67 -5.75
C ASP A 190 4.58 9.19 -5.35
N GLU A 191 5.36 8.85 -4.34
CA GLU A 191 5.37 7.52 -3.73
C GLU A 191 4.59 7.51 -2.42
N THR A 192 3.54 6.66 -2.36
CA THR A 192 2.64 6.59 -1.20
C THR A 192 2.22 5.15 -0.88
N ASP A 193 1.47 4.98 0.21
CA ASP A 193 0.74 3.76 0.55
C ASP A 193 1.58 2.48 0.49
N GLY A 194 2.78 2.50 1.07
CA GLY A 194 3.64 1.32 1.10
C GLY A 194 3.16 0.25 2.08
N ASP A 195 3.48 -1.04 1.78
CA ASP A 195 3.41 -2.15 2.73
C ASP A 195 4.57 -3.12 2.55
N TRP A 196 4.90 -3.85 3.62
CA TRP A 196 5.99 -4.81 3.64
C TRP A 196 5.59 -6.17 3.09
N LEU A 197 6.39 -6.70 2.16
CA LEU A 197 6.25 -8.06 1.65
C LEU A 197 7.08 -9.03 2.50
N GLY A 198 6.43 -9.79 3.38
CA GLY A 198 7.12 -10.76 4.22
C GLY A 198 8.04 -10.14 5.29
N HIS A 199 9.20 -10.79 5.53
CA HIS A 199 10.14 -10.43 6.60
C HIS A 199 11.46 -9.83 6.09
N ASP A 200 11.70 -9.85 4.79
CA ASP A 200 13.02 -9.61 4.20
C ASP A 200 13.20 -8.19 3.63
N GLY A 201 12.31 -7.26 3.98
CA GLY A 201 12.41 -5.85 3.57
C GLY A 201 11.99 -5.57 2.12
N ALA A 202 11.38 -6.54 1.44
CA ALA A 202 10.67 -6.30 0.20
C ALA A 202 9.40 -5.49 0.46
N VAL A 203 8.96 -4.69 -0.52
CA VAL A 203 7.82 -3.78 -0.38
C VAL A 203 6.96 -3.73 -1.63
N VAL A 204 5.69 -3.39 -1.43
CA VAL A 204 4.78 -2.86 -2.45
C VAL A 204 4.41 -1.43 -2.07
N PHE A 205 4.14 -0.58 -3.06
CA PHE A 205 3.75 0.81 -2.83
C PHE A 205 3.04 1.39 -4.05
N SER A 206 2.38 2.53 -3.87
CA SER A 206 1.79 3.30 -4.95
C SER A 206 2.80 4.30 -5.49
N ARG A 207 2.93 4.40 -6.82
CA ARG A 207 3.59 5.51 -7.50
C ARG A 207 2.58 6.22 -8.39
N SER A 208 2.43 7.54 -8.23
CA SER A 208 1.43 8.33 -8.95
C SER A 208 2.04 9.55 -9.63
N HIS A 209 1.53 9.82 -10.83
CA HIS A 209 1.85 11.00 -11.61
C HIS A 209 0.54 11.73 -11.96
N GLY A 210 0.32 12.90 -11.37
CA GLY A 210 -0.93 13.62 -11.54
C GLY A 210 -2.14 12.81 -11.10
N THR A 211 -3.04 12.48 -12.02
CA THR A 211 -4.27 11.71 -11.76
C THR A 211 -4.13 10.20 -11.97
N THR A 212 -2.96 9.72 -12.34
CA THR A 212 -2.70 8.29 -12.61
C THR A 212 -1.82 7.69 -11.53
N ALA A 213 -2.01 6.41 -11.23
CA ALA A 213 -1.18 5.69 -10.28
C ALA A 213 -1.02 4.23 -10.67
N GLN A 214 0.11 3.65 -10.27
CA GLN A 214 0.37 2.22 -10.39
C GLN A 214 0.93 1.67 -9.08
N VAL A 215 0.62 0.41 -8.80
CA VAL A 215 1.28 -0.35 -7.73
C VAL A 215 2.62 -0.88 -8.24
N TRP A 216 3.66 -0.61 -7.49
CA TRP A 216 5.04 -1.05 -7.73
C TRP A 216 5.49 -2.01 -6.63
N SER A 217 6.49 -2.83 -6.94
CA SER A 217 7.16 -3.69 -5.96
C SER A 217 8.66 -3.56 -6.05
N SER A 218 9.33 -3.82 -4.94
CA SER A 218 10.79 -3.95 -4.87
C SER A 218 11.17 -5.10 -3.96
N GLY A 219 12.21 -5.85 -4.34
CA GLY A 219 12.81 -6.92 -3.51
C GLY A 219 13.56 -6.40 -2.29
N CYS A 220 13.82 -5.08 -2.24
CA CYS A 220 14.45 -4.43 -1.10
C CYS A 220 14.10 -2.94 -1.05
N ALA A 221 13.47 -2.51 0.01
CA ALA A 221 13.10 -1.10 0.22
C ALA A 221 14.31 -0.15 0.21
N ARG A 222 15.46 -0.58 0.74
CA ARG A 222 16.66 0.27 0.86
C ARG A 222 17.48 0.38 -0.42
N SER A 223 17.46 -0.63 -1.29
CA SER A 223 18.31 -0.68 -2.49
C SER A 223 17.54 -0.63 -3.81
N GLY A 224 16.20 -0.72 -3.78
CA GLY A 224 15.38 -0.71 -4.99
C GLY A 224 15.59 -1.91 -5.92
N VAL A 225 16.17 -3.01 -5.44
CA VAL A 225 16.40 -4.21 -6.26
C VAL A 225 15.06 -4.74 -6.79
N ALA A 226 15.02 -5.08 -8.08
CA ALA A 226 13.84 -5.55 -8.80
C ALA A 226 12.65 -4.59 -8.69
N LEU A 227 12.91 -3.28 -8.70
CA LEU A 227 11.88 -2.23 -8.72
C LEU A 227 11.12 -2.28 -10.04
N GLN A 228 9.84 -2.58 -9.99
CA GLN A 228 8.99 -2.70 -11.18
C GLN A 228 7.51 -2.52 -10.85
N PRO A 229 6.67 -2.08 -11.82
CA PRO A 229 5.23 -2.09 -11.66
C PRO A 229 4.71 -3.54 -11.57
N LEU A 230 3.63 -3.76 -10.83
CA LEU A 230 2.99 -5.06 -10.76
C LEU A 230 2.31 -5.41 -12.09
N GLY A 231 2.43 -6.69 -12.52
CA GLY A 231 1.79 -7.23 -13.72
C GLY A 231 0.30 -7.53 -13.51
N LEU A 232 -0.52 -6.52 -13.21
CA LEU A 232 -1.98 -6.62 -13.12
C LEU A 232 -2.63 -6.10 -14.41
N SER A 233 -3.78 -6.66 -14.81
CA SER A 233 -4.47 -6.22 -16.03
C SER A 233 -4.96 -4.77 -15.94
N PHE A 234 -5.25 -4.28 -14.75
CA PHE A 234 -5.70 -2.92 -14.46
C PHE A 234 -4.65 -2.01 -13.82
N ASN A 235 -3.42 -2.49 -13.60
CA ASN A 235 -2.29 -1.67 -13.14
C ASN A 235 -1.53 -1.05 -14.32
N GLN A 236 -2.24 -0.36 -15.19
CA GLN A 236 -1.70 0.18 -16.43
C GLN A 236 -1.40 1.66 -16.32
N ALA A 237 -0.41 2.13 -17.07
CA ALA A 237 -0.17 3.56 -17.25
C ALA A 237 -1.43 4.25 -17.78
N GLY A 238 -1.80 5.39 -17.20
CA GLY A 238 -3.02 6.12 -17.54
C GLY A 238 -4.26 5.74 -16.73
N GLY A 239 -4.20 4.67 -15.91
CA GLY A 239 -5.20 4.32 -14.90
C GLY A 239 -4.81 4.78 -13.50
N TRP A 240 -5.70 4.57 -12.54
CA TRP A 240 -5.37 4.74 -11.13
C TRP A 240 -5.55 3.42 -10.39
N THR A 241 -4.44 2.86 -9.89
CA THR A 241 -4.41 1.67 -9.02
C THR A 241 -3.37 1.90 -7.94
N GLY A 242 -3.75 1.79 -6.68
CA GLY A 242 -2.88 2.13 -5.57
C GLY A 242 -3.33 1.50 -4.25
N ALA A 243 -2.80 2.04 -3.16
CA ALA A 243 -3.13 1.68 -1.78
C ALA A 243 -2.96 0.17 -1.48
N PRO A 244 -1.84 -0.48 -1.86
CA PRO A 244 -1.63 -1.90 -1.57
C PRO A 244 -1.50 -2.15 -0.06
N VAL A 245 -2.17 -3.21 0.42
CA VAL A 245 -2.04 -3.71 1.81
C VAL A 245 -2.11 -5.23 1.80
N ILE A 246 -1.14 -5.88 2.44
CA ILE A 246 -1.13 -7.33 2.60
C ILE A 246 -2.23 -7.74 3.58
N ASP A 247 -3.00 -8.76 3.23
CA ASP A 247 -4.01 -9.32 4.13
C ASP A 247 -3.32 -10.03 5.31
N ASN A 248 -3.53 -9.53 6.53
CA ASN A 248 -2.91 -10.10 7.72
C ASN A 248 -3.39 -11.52 8.04
N ALA A 249 -4.62 -11.86 7.68
CA ALA A 249 -5.18 -13.21 7.87
C ALA A 249 -4.73 -14.18 6.76
N LYS A 250 -4.42 -13.65 5.57
CA LYS A 250 -4.03 -14.42 4.39
C LYS A 250 -2.82 -13.77 3.71
N PRO A 251 -1.59 -13.95 4.22
CA PRO A 251 -0.40 -13.25 3.71
C PRO A 251 -0.04 -13.54 2.23
N ALA A 252 -0.70 -14.50 1.60
CA ALA A 252 -0.60 -14.74 0.16
C ALA A 252 -1.54 -13.85 -0.68
N GLU A 253 -2.38 -13.04 -0.02
CA GLU A 253 -3.34 -12.13 -0.63
C GLU A 253 -3.06 -10.68 -0.22
N MET A 254 -3.44 -9.74 -1.07
CA MET A 254 -3.36 -8.30 -0.78
C MET A 254 -4.61 -7.60 -1.30
N LEU A 255 -4.87 -6.43 -0.74
CA LEU A 255 -5.89 -5.50 -1.18
C LEU A 255 -5.24 -4.34 -1.93
N VAL A 256 -5.92 -3.84 -2.95
CA VAL A 256 -5.59 -2.58 -3.64
C VAL A 256 -6.86 -1.80 -3.90
N ALA A 257 -6.77 -0.49 -4.05
CA ALA A 257 -7.86 0.33 -4.55
C ALA A 257 -7.61 0.66 -6.03
N SER A 258 -8.66 0.62 -6.88
CA SER A 258 -8.52 0.92 -8.29
C SER A 258 -9.77 1.54 -8.91
N SER A 259 -9.57 2.51 -9.80
CA SER A 259 -10.57 3.00 -10.75
C SER A 259 -10.37 2.43 -12.15
N ALA A 260 -9.28 1.70 -12.39
CA ALA A 260 -8.90 1.18 -13.69
C ALA A 260 -9.38 -0.25 -13.97
N ALA A 261 -9.89 -0.97 -12.95
CA ALA A 261 -10.43 -2.32 -13.13
C ALA A 261 -11.60 -2.30 -14.12
N LYS A 262 -11.62 -3.24 -15.06
CA LYS A 262 -12.62 -3.29 -16.11
C LYS A 262 -13.99 -3.74 -15.59
N ALA A 263 -14.01 -4.77 -14.75
CA ALA A 263 -15.24 -5.32 -14.12
C ALA A 263 -14.83 -6.43 -13.10
N PRO A 264 -15.66 -6.70 -12.09
CA PRO A 264 -16.83 -5.93 -11.68
C PRO A 264 -16.44 -4.62 -11.02
N ARG A 265 -17.33 -3.64 -11.04
CA ARG A 265 -17.18 -2.32 -10.41
C ARG A 265 -18.44 -1.99 -9.64
N ALA A 266 -18.30 -1.29 -8.51
CA ALA A 266 -19.41 -0.78 -7.71
C ALA A 266 -19.50 0.76 -7.79
N GLY A 267 -18.34 1.44 -7.86
CA GLY A 267 -18.23 2.90 -7.88
C GLY A 267 -17.13 3.44 -8.78
N GLY A 268 -16.55 4.56 -8.39
CA GLY A 268 -15.43 5.21 -9.06
C GLY A 268 -14.12 4.50 -8.74
N VAL A 269 -13.76 4.43 -7.46
CA VAL A 269 -12.62 3.68 -6.93
C VAL A 269 -13.13 2.60 -6.00
N ASP A 270 -12.81 1.35 -6.28
CA ASP A 270 -13.24 0.19 -5.51
C ASP A 270 -12.03 -0.58 -4.96
N VAL A 271 -12.25 -1.36 -3.90
CA VAL A 271 -11.24 -2.26 -3.32
C VAL A 271 -11.26 -3.61 -4.05
N TYR A 272 -10.09 -4.09 -4.43
CA TYR A 272 -9.88 -5.38 -5.08
C TYR A 272 -8.93 -6.25 -4.27
N ARG A 273 -9.21 -7.56 -4.27
CA ARG A 273 -8.38 -8.59 -3.67
C ARG A 273 -7.62 -9.32 -4.76
N LEU A 274 -6.33 -9.54 -4.53
CA LEU A 274 -5.44 -10.23 -5.48
C LEU A 274 -4.34 -11.01 -4.77
N ALA A 275 -3.66 -11.89 -5.50
CA ALA A 275 -2.49 -12.60 -4.99
C ALA A 275 -1.32 -11.63 -4.75
N VAL A 276 -0.55 -11.88 -3.69
CA VAL A 276 0.70 -11.16 -3.43
C VAL A 276 1.73 -11.50 -4.53
N PRO A 277 2.43 -10.51 -5.09
CA PRO A 277 3.46 -10.75 -6.09
C PRO A 277 4.61 -11.59 -5.50
N ARG A 278 5.13 -12.49 -6.31
CA ARG A 278 6.39 -13.16 -5.97
C ARG A 278 7.55 -12.21 -6.23
N VAL A 279 8.13 -11.69 -5.18
CA VAL A 279 9.29 -10.81 -5.24
C VAL A 279 10.48 -11.56 -4.64
N THR A 280 11.60 -11.60 -5.37
CA THR A 280 12.83 -12.20 -4.85
C THR A 280 13.41 -11.26 -3.79
N ALA A 281 13.29 -11.64 -2.54
CA ALA A 281 13.89 -10.91 -1.43
C ALA A 281 15.42 -11.01 -1.49
N VAL A 282 16.11 -9.94 -1.08
CA VAL A 282 17.57 -9.88 -1.04
C VAL A 282 18.03 -10.02 0.39
N ALA A 283 18.88 -11.00 0.65
CA ALA A 283 19.47 -11.21 1.96
C ALA A 283 20.16 -9.93 2.48
N GLY A 284 19.84 -9.53 3.71
CA GLY A 284 20.44 -8.34 4.35
C GLY A 284 19.71 -7.02 4.09
N CYS A 285 18.57 -7.02 3.42
CA CYS A 285 17.78 -5.81 3.17
C CYS A 285 17.21 -5.15 4.45
N VAL A 286 17.04 -5.91 5.53
CA VAL A 286 16.34 -5.48 6.77
C VAL A 286 17.30 -4.91 7.83
N ARG A 287 18.57 -4.71 7.53
CA ARG A 287 19.55 -4.21 8.51
C ARG A 287 19.76 -2.71 8.42
#